data_2b948fe82bd568cd1b042fc4f0156c68
#
_entry.id   2b948fe82bd568cd1b042fc4f0156c68
#
_cell.length_a   1.000
_cell.length_b   1.000
_cell.length_c   1.000
_cell.angle_alpha   90.00
_cell.angle_beta   90.00
_cell.angle_gamma   90.00
#
_symmetry.space_group_name_H-M   'P 1'
#
loop_
_entity.id
_entity.type
_entity.pdbx_description
1 polymer ?
#
loop_
_entity_poly.entity_id
_entity_poly.type
_entity_poly.pdbx_seq_one_letter_code
_entity_poly.pdbx_strand_id
1 'polypeptide(L)'
;ATTKQRILFTTFSAVLATDIQHNLGQICTAEELARIEVKHINQWVTDYLKNSAYRFTIIEANHNELYNTMWSQALRLKDSTLELPDSFYREEWDRIIVPNQIYKKMSYLTVSRQGRGVALTRKQRSLIWPIFEELRAEMAHQSVRTFEDATLDIINEINSENHNLNYCSAIIDEGQDMGPEAL
;
A
#
# COMPACT_ATOMS: atom_id res chain seq x y z
N ALA A 1 -13.58 7.68 -32.72
CA ALA A 1 -13.22 6.26 -32.48
C ALA A 1 -13.64 5.95 -31.06
N THR A 2 -14.62 5.04 -30.88
CA THR A 2 -15.06 4.57 -29.57
C THR A 2 -13.88 3.83 -28.96
N THR A 3 -13.29 4.39 -27.91
CA THR A 3 -12.22 3.73 -27.17
C THR A 3 -12.80 2.43 -26.63
N LYS A 4 -12.36 1.28 -27.14
CA LYS A 4 -12.81 -0.03 -26.65
C LYS A 4 -12.37 -0.12 -25.19
N GLN A 5 -13.31 -0.03 -24.27
CA GLN A 5 -13.06 -0.14 -22.84
C GLN A 5 -12.48 -1.52 -22.52
N ARG A 6 -11.45 -1.56 -21.70
CA ARG A 6 -10.74 -2.78 -21.31
C ARG A 6 -11.31 -3.33 -20.00
N ILE A 7 -11.10 -4.61 -19.77
CA ILE A 7 -11.39 -5.30 -18.51
C ILE A 7 -10.06 -5.60 -17.85
N LEU A 8 -9.91 -5.20 -16.58
CA LEU A 8 -8.78 -5.62 -15.75
C LEU A 8 -9.18 -6.90 -15.02
N PHE A 9 -8.41 -7.97 -15.20
CA PHE A 9 -8.49 -9.18 -14.41
C PHE A 9 -7.25 -9.25 -13.52
N THR A 10 -7.42 -9.17 -12.21
CA THR A 10 -6.30 -9.16 -11.27
C THR A 10 -6.42 -10.26 -10.22
N THR A 11 -5.28 -10.76 -9.77
CA THR A 11 -5.16 -11.78 -8.74
C THR A 11 -3.93 -11.49 -7.88
N PHE A 12 -3.87 -12.08 -6.70
CA PHE A 12 -2.73 -11.96 -5.79
C PHE A 12 -1.50 -12.76 -6.24
N SER A 13 -1.66 -13.83 -7.03
CA SER A 13 -0.57 -14.72 -7.46
C SER A 13 -0.17 -14.49 -8.90
N ALA A 14 1.13 -14.30 -9.16
CA ALA A 14 1.68 -14.18 -10.52
C ALA A 14 1.50 -15.48 -11.33
N VAL A 15 1.59 -16.64 -10.67
CA VAL A 15 1.35 -17.94 -11.30
C VAL A 15 -0.11 -18.04 -11.74
N LEU A 16 -1.04 -17.69 -10.85
CA LEU A 16 -2.46 -17.72 -11.15
C LEU A 16 -2.82 -16.74 -12.27
N ALA A 17 -2.22 -15.56 -12.33
CA ALA A 17 -2.40 -14.63 -13.44
C ALA A 17 -2.00 -15.27 -14.80
N THR A 18 -0.91 -16.03 -14.83
CA THR A 18 -0.47 -16.75 -16.01
C THR A 18 -1.46 -17.85 -16.42
N ASP A 19 -1.94 -18.63 -15.44
CA ASP A 19 -2.91 -19.70 -15.67
C ASP A 19 -4.25 -19.15 -16.18
N ILE A 20 -4.73 -18.05 -15.58
CA ILE A 20 -5.95 -17.35 -16.04
C ILE A 20 -5.78 -16.88 -17.49
N GLN A 21 -4.64 -16.27 -17.80
CA GLN A 21 -4.36 -15.80 -19.18
C GLN A 21 -4.35 -16.96 -20.18
N HIS A 22 -3.76 -18.09 -19.79
CA HIS A 22 -3.75 -19.31 -20.63
C HIS A 22 -5.17 -19.84 -20.85
N ASN A 23 -5.97 -19.95 -19.77
CA ASN A 23 -7.34 -20.47 -19.85
C ASN A 23 -8.26 -19.55 -20.67
N LEU A 24 -8.14 -18.23 -20.50
CA LEU A 24 -8.87 -17.26 -21.34
C LEU A 24 -8.50 -17.41 -22.81
N GLY A 25 -7.23 -17.69 -23.10
CA GLY A 25 -6.76 -17.98 -24.47
C GLY A 25 -7.42 -19.18 -25.14
N GLN A 26 -7.99 -20.12 -24.37
CA GLN A 26 -8.69 -21.29 -24.90
C GLN A 26 -10.17 -21.04 -25.15
N ILE A 27 -10.80 -20.08 -24.49
CA ILE A 27 -12.25 -19.87 -24.51
C ILE A 27 -12.68 -18.55 -25.18
N CYS A 28 -11.76 -17.57 -25.25
CA CYS A 28 -12.04 -16.25 -25.82
C CYS A 28 -11.48 -16.12 -27.24
N THR A 29 -12.14 -15.32 -28.06
CA THR A 29 -11.62 -14.91 -29.37
C THR A 29 -10.46 -13.94 -29.23
N ALA A 30 -9.65 -13.78 -30.27
CA ALA A 30 -8.55 -12.82 -30.29
C ALA A 30 -9.02 -11.36 -30.04
N GLU A 31 -10.23 -11.01 -30.52
CA GLU A 31 -10.80 -9.67 -30.28
C GLU A 31 -11.20 -9.45 -28.81
N GLU A 32 -11.73 -10.46 -28.15
CA GLU A 32 -12.09 -10.43 -26.73
C GLU A 32 -10.82 -10.36 -25.87
N LEU A 33 -9.82 -11.22 -26.16
CA LEU A 33 -8.53 -11.21 -25.44
C LEU A 33 -7.82 -9.87 -25.52
N ALA A 34 -7.88 -9.18 -26.66
CA ALA A 34 -7.29 -7.85 -26.82
C ALA A 34 -7.90 -6.78 -25.89
N ARG A 35 -9.07 -7.07 -25.29
CA ARG A 35 -9.76 -6.21 -24.34
C ARG A 35 -9.56 -6.61 -22.89
N ILE A 36 -8.97 -7.75 -22.62
CA ILE A 36 -8.75 -8.26 -21.27
C ILE A 36 -7.27 -8.08 -20.92
N GLU A 37 -7.01 -7.41 -19.81
CA GLU A 37 -5.69 -7.32 -19.23
C GLU A 37 -5.66 -8.18 -17.97
N VAL A 38 -4.84 -9.24 -17.99
CA VAL A 38 -4.64 -10.12 -16.82
C VAL A 38 -3.31 -9.77 -16.19
N LYS A 39 -3.32 -9.39 -14.92
CA LYS A 39 -2.10 -9.05 -14.18
C LYS A 39 -2.18 -9.44 -12.70
N HIS A 40 -1.05 -9.80 -12.14
CA HIS A 40 -0.84 -9.80 -10.71
C HIS A 40 -0.94 -8.35 -10.19
N ILE A 41 -1.65 -8.12 -9.09
CA ILE A 41 -1.98 -6.76 -8.62
C ILE A 41 -0.72 -5.89 -8.40
N ASN A 42 0.32 -6.43 -7.77
CA ASN A 42 1.54 -5.67 -7.54
C ASN A 42 2.26 -5.28 -8.85
N GLN A 43 2.15 -6.12 -9.89
CA GLN A 43 2.67 -5.78 -11.21
C GLN A 43 1.88 -4.63 -11.83
N TRP A 44 0.55 -4.65 -11.70
CA TRP A 44 -0.29 -3.57 -12.19
C TRP A 44 0.05 -2.24 -11.51
N VAL A 45 0.18 -2.25 -10.17
CA VAL A 45 0.61 -1.07 -9.38
C VAL A 45 1.98 -0.57 -9.85
N THR A 46 2.94 -1.48 -10.00
CA THR A 46 4.30 -1.13 -10.46
C THR A 46 4.29 -0.49 -11.85
N ASP A 47 3.52 -1.05 -12.76
CA ASP A 47 3.40 -0.52 -14.14
C ASP A 47 2.70 0.83 -14.16
N TYR A 48 1.67 1.02 -13.33
CA TYR A 48 1.00 2.30 -13.17
C TYR A 48 1.98 3.37 -12.70
N LEU A 49 2.73 3.11 -11.63
CA LEU A 49 3.73 4.04 -11.07
C LEU A 49 4.81 4.41 -12.09
N LYS A 50 5.30 3.44 -12.87
CA LYS A 50 6.27 3.72 -13.95
C LYS A 50 5.70 4.62 -15.03
N ASN A 51 4.43 4.42 -15.39
CA ASN A 51 3.77 5.17 -16.45
C ASN A 51 3.32 6.58 -16.01
N SER A 52 3.04 6.77 -14.70
CA SER A 52 2.64 8.06 -14.12
C SER A 52 3.82 8.99 -13.78
N ALA A 53 5.06 8.60 -14.13
CA ALA A 53 6.26 9.32 -13.74
C ALA A 53 6.34 9.59 -12.22
N TYR A 54 6.01 8.56 -11.42
CA TYR A 54 5.99 8.64 -9.97
C TYR A 54 7.34 9.10 -9.41
N ARG A 55 7.30 10.13 -8.58
CA ARG A 55 8.51 10.87 -8.16
C ARG A 55 9.31 10.21 -7.04
N PHE A 56 8.74 9.22 -6.35
CA PHE A 56 9.40 8.55 -5.24
C PHE A 56 10.03 7.25 -5.68
N THR A 57 11.14 6.89 -5.04
CA THR A 57 11.73 5.56 -5.16
C THR A 57 11.00 4.59 -4.23
N ILE A 58 10.56 3.45 -4.76
CA ILE A 58 9.89 2.42 -3.96
C ILE A 58 10.94 1.55 -3.30
N ILE A 59 10.81 1.35 -1.99
CA ILE A 59 11.69 0.52 -1.18
C ILE A 59 10.91 -0.62 -0.53
N GLU A 60 11.55 -1.78 -0.39
CA GLU A 60 11.01 -2.91 0.37
C GLU A 60 11.23 -2.68 1.87
N ALA A 61 10.13 -2.66 2.64
CA ALA A 61 10.18 -2.36 4.06
C ALA A 61 11.02 -3.37 4.86
N ASN A 62 11.00 -4.66 4.48
CA ASN A 62 11.56 -5.72 5.33
C ASN A 62 13.08 -5.95 5.19
N HIS A 63 13.72 -5.51 4.10
CA HIS A 63 15.13 -5.84 3.81
C HIS A 63 15.95 -4.63 3.36
N ASN A 64 15.44 -3.41 3.56
CA ASN A 64 16.11 -2.20 3.09
C ASN A 64 16.89 -1.52 4.23
N GLU A 65 18.21 -1.40 4.06
CA GLU A 65 19.10 -0.76 5.05
C GLU A 65 18.74 0.70 5.31
N LEU A 66 18.34 1.44 4.26
CA LEU A 66 17.91 2.83 4.38
C LEU A 66 16.65 2.93 5.25
N TYR A 67 15.67 2.06 5.03
CA TYR A 67 14.44 2.00 5.84
C TYR A 67 14.73 1.67 7.30
N ASN A 68 15.65 0.73 7.56
CA ASN A 68 16.09 0.42 8.91
C ASN A 68 16.82 1.58 9.59
N THR A 69 17.58 2.35 8.81
CA THR A 69 18.25 3.57 9.32
C THR A 69 17.25 4.64 9.70
N MET A 70 16.24 4.90 8.86
CA MET A 70 15.15 5.85 9.15
C MET A 70 14.38 5.43 10.40
N TRP A 71 14.07 4.14 10.55
CA TRP A 71 13.46 3.61 11.78
C TRP A 71 14.35 3.84 13.00
N SER A 72 15.65 3.60 12.88
CA SER A 72 16.58 3.81 14.00
C SER A 72 16.67 5.28 14.42
N GLN A 73 16.55 6.21 13.48
CA GLN A 73 16.47 7.64 13.75
C GLN A 73 15.14 7.99 14.46
N ALA A 74 14.02 7.57 13.91
CA ALA A 74 12.71 7.82 14.48
C ALA A 74 12.56 7.26 15.91
N LEU A 75 13.10 6.07 16.16
CA LEU A 75 13.07 5.42 17.48
C LEU A 75 13.90 6.14 18.55
N ARG A 76 14.78 7.07 18.18
CA ARG A 76 15.45 7.94 19.18
C ARG A 76 14.47 8.87 19.89
N LEU A 77 13.30 9.10 19.33
CA LEU A 77 12.23 9.90 19.93
C LEU A 77 11.36 9.11 20.92
N LYS A 78 11.74 7.87 21.25
CA LYS A 78 11.00 7.07 22.24
C LYS A 78 10.97 7.79 23.59
N ASP A 79 9.77 7.87 24.14
CA ASP A 79 9.59 8.34 25.51
C ASP A 79 10.07 7.26 26.49
N SER A 80 10.99 7.62 27.37
CA SER A 80 11.61 6.70 28.35
C SER A 80 10.63 6.17 29.39
N THR A 81 9.45 6.76 29.51
CA THR A 81 8.39 6.29 30.42
C THR A 81 7.56 5.15 29.82
N LEU A 82 7.75 4.85 28.52
CA LEU A 82 7.07 3.77 27.84
C LEU A 82 8.03 2.59 27.68
N GLU A 83 7.80 1.53 28.45
CA GLU A 83 8.57 0.29 28.37
C GLU A 83 8.07 -0.59 27.21
N LEU A 84 8.19 -0.08 25.96
CA LEU A 84 7.75 -0.76 24.77
C LEU A 84 8.98 -1.13 23.90
N PRO A 85 9.06 -2.37 23.40
CA PRO A 85 10.16 -2.80 22.51
C PRO A 85 10.06 -2.12 21.14
N ASP A 86 11.17 -2.03 20.42
CA ASP A 86 11.21 -1.42 19.08
C ASP A 86 10.28 -2.10 18.09
N SER A 87 10.12 -3.42 18.21
CA SER A 87 9.16 -4.19 17.39
C SER A 87 7.72 -3.72 17.55
N PHE A 88 7.35 -3.24 18.76
CA PHE A 88 6.00 -2.71 18.99
C PHE A 88 5.68 -1.52 18.08
N TYR A 89 6.62 -0.59 17.91
CA TYR A 89 6.42 0.61 17.08
C TYR A 89 6.32 0.25 15.60
N ARG A 90 7.14 -0.70 15.13
CA ARG A 90 7.07 -1.21 13.75
C ARG A 90 5.74 -1.90 13.49
N GLU A 91 5.30 -2.79 14.38
CA GLU A 91 4.02 -3.45 14.26
C GLU A 91 2.83 -2.47 14.36
N GLU A 92 2.93 -1.42 15.17
CA GLU A 92 1.91 -0.39 15.26
C GLU A 92 1.80 0.40 13.95
N TRP A 93 2.94 0.67 13.32
CA TRP A 93 3.00 1.26 11.99
C TRP A 93 2.33 0.37 10.95
N ASP A 94 2.76 -0.88 10.86
CA ASP A 94 2.30 -1.81 9.82
C ASP A 94 0.82 -2.21 9.97
N ARG A 95 0.34 -2.34 11.22
CA ARG A 95 -1.02 -2.85 11.49
C ARG A 95 -2.05 -1.77 11.77
N ILE A 96 -1.63 -0.58 12.16
CA ILE A 96 -2.55 0.50 12.54
C ILE A 96 -2.36 1.74 11.67
N ILE A 97 -1.14 2.24 11.55
CA ILE A 97 -0.89 3.52 10.86
C ILE A 97 -1.12 3.40 9.36
N VAL A 98 -0.47 2.45 8.71
CA VAL A 98 -0.53 2.27 7.25
C VAL A 98 -1.94 1.83 6.80
N PRO A 99 -2.51 0.73 7.30
CA PRO A 99 -3.79 0.23 6.79
C PRO A 99 -4.98 1.19 7.02
N ASN A 100 -4.90 2.01 8.08
CA ASN A 100 -5.95 3.01 8.36
C ASN A 100 -5.61 4.38 7.78
N GLN A 101 -4.57 4.52 6.95
CA GLN A 101 -4.16 5.76 6.28
C GLN A 101 -4.03 6.94 7.26
N ILE A 102 -3.39 6.69 8.41
CA ILE A 102 -3.29 7.70 9.48
C ILE A 102 -2.15 8.66 9.21
N TYR A 103 -2.49 9.88 8.80
CA TYR A 103 -1.54 10.97 8.51
C TYR A 103 -1.54 12.07 9.59
N LYS A 104 -2.47 12.01 10.55
CA LYS A 104 -2.64 13.05 11.57
C LYS A 104 -2.71 12.44 12.97
N LYS A 105 -2.06 13.11 13.92
CA LYS A 105 -2.08 12.71 15.34
C LYS A 105 -3.48 12.44 15.86
N MET A 106 -4.45 13.32 15.55
CA MET A 106 -5.82 13.19 16.04
C MET A 106 -6.48 11.89 15.59
N SER A 107 -6.25 11.47 14.35
CA SER A 107 -6.75 10.20 13.81
C SER A 107 -6.14 9.02 14.56
N TYR A 108 -4.83 9.05 14.85
CA TYR A 108 -4.17 8.02 15.65
C TYR A 108 -4.72 7.93 17.08
N LEU A 109 -5.04 9.06 17.70
CA LEU A 109 -5.57 9.07 19.08
C LEU A 109 -6.95 8.43 19.20
N THR A 110 -7.70 8.30 18.10
CA THR A 110 -9.08 7.82 18.07
C THR A 110 -9.28 6.49 17.33
N VAL A 111 -8.32 6.06 16.52
CA VAL A 111 -8.42 4.82 15.74
C VAL A 111 -8.60 3.59 16.64
N SER A 112 -9.42 2.64 16.17
CA SER A 112 -9.51 1.31 16.80
C SER A 112 -8.17 0.57 16.68
N ARG A 113 -7.77 -0.10 17.75
CA ARG A 113 -6.58 -0.96 17.81
C ARG A 113 -6.98 -2.39 18.14
N GLN A 114 -8.12 -2.81 17.64
CA GLN A 114 -8.61 -4.17 17.83
C GLN A 114 -7.59 -5.19 17.30
N GLY A 115 -7.33 -6.25 18.04
CA GLY A 115 -6.33 -7.27 17.68
C GLY A 115 -4.90 -6.94 18.10
N ARG A 116 -4.63 -5.73 18.67
CA ARG A 116 -3.33 -5.40 19.28
C ARG A 116 -3.32 -5.86 20.74
N GLY A 117 -2.37 -6.72 21.10
CA GLY A 117 -2.29 -7.30 22.45
C GLY A 117 -1.98 -6.28 23.56
N VAL A 118 -1.46 -5.09 23.24
CA VAL A 118 -1.11 -4.03 24.19
C VAL A 118 -2.11 -2.89 24.09
N ALA A 119 -2.84 -2.64 25.18
CA ALA A 119 -3.71 -1.47 25.29
C ALA A 119 -2.86 -0.20 25.49
N LEU A 120 -3.23 0.87 24.78
CA LEU A 120 -2.62 2.19 24.94
C LEU A 120 -3.66 3.23 25.32
N THR A 121 -3.37 3.98 26.34
CA THR A 121 -4.13 5.19 26.69
C THR A 121 -3.91 6.28 25.62
N ARG A 122 -4.82 7.24 25.55
CA ARG A 122 -4.68 8.41 24.67
C ARG A 122 -3.38 9.20 24.92
N LYS A 123 -2.95 9.29 26.19
CA LYS A 123 -1.69 9.93 26.56
C LYS A 123 -0.50 9.17 25.98
N GLN A 124 -0.45 7.86 26.15
CA GLN A 124 0.62 7.02 25.60
C GLN A 124 0.68 7.09 24.07
N ARG A 125 -0.46 7.04 23.38
CA ARG A 125 -0.51 7.26 21.92
C ARG A 125 0.07 8.63 21.54
N SER A 126 -0.20 9.67 22.33
CA SER A 126 0.35 11.01 22.07
C SER A 126 1.88 11.06 22.22
N LEU A 127 2.47 10.23 23.09
CA LEU A 127 3.92 10.11 23.26
C LEU A 127 4.58 9.25 22.16
N ILE A 128 3.84 8.32 21.58
CA ILE A 128 4.31 7.47 20.47
C ILE A 128 4.31 8.22 19.14
N TRP A 129 3.33 9.09 18.92
CA TRP A 129 3.08 9.74 17.63
C TRP A 129 4.31 10.42 17.00
N PRO A 130 5.18 11.12 17.73
CA PRO A 130 6.38 11.76 17.15
C PRO A 130 7.28 10.79 16.38
N ILE A 131 7.34 9.52 16.77
CA ILE A 131 8.14 8.50 16.07
C ILE A 131 7.63 8.31 14.64
N PHE A 132 6.32 8.27 14.46
CA PHE A 132 5.70 8.07 13.14
C PHE A 132 5.77 9.33 12.27
N GLU A 133 5.70 10.52 12.90
CA GLU A 133 5.93 11.78 12.20
C GLU A 133 7.36 11.86 11.68
N GLU A 134 8.34 11.50 12.50
CA GLU A 134 9.75 11.49 12.12
C GLU A 134 10.03 10.49 11.00
N LEU A 135 9.51 9.26 11.10
CA LEU A 135 9.67 8.26 10.04
C LEU A 135 9.13 8.79 8.70
N ARG A 136 7.95 9.41 8.70
CA ARG A 136 7.38 10.00 7.48
C ARG A 136 8.22 11.16 6.94
N ALA A 137 8.75 12.00 7.85
CA ALA A 137 9.62 13.12 7.47
C ALA A 137 10.91 12.62 6.81
N GLU A 138 11.53 11.59 7.38
CA GLU A 138 12.73 10.97 6.81
C GLU A 138 12.45 10.31 5.46
N MET A 139 11.35 9.56 5.32
CA MET A 139 10.94 9.00 4.03
C MET A 139 10.70 10.09 2.98
N ALA A 140 10.08 11.19 3.37
CA ALA A 140 9.86 12.32 2.47
C ALA A 140 11.18 13.01 2.07
N HIS A 141 12.09 13.20 3.02
CA HIS A 141 13.40 13.79 2.79
C HIS A 141 14.25 12.96 1.83
N GLN A 142 14.21 11.64 1.96
CA GLN A 142 14.90 10.70 1.07
C GLN A 142 14.17 10.45 -0.26
N SER A 143 13.00 11.05 -0.44
CA SER A 143 12.13 10.81 -1.61
C SER A 143 11.84 9.33 -1.84
N VAL A 144 11.54 8.58 -0.77
CA VAL A 144 11.20 7.16 -0.80
C VAL A 144 9.77 6.91 -0.31
N ARG A 145 9.21 5.79 -0.75
CA ARG A 145 7.92 5.23 -0.28
C ARG A 145 8.06 3.73 -0.12
N THR A 146 7.32 3.14 0.80
CA THR A 146 7.07 1.69 0.75
C THR A 146 6.09 1.38 -0.37
N PHE A 147 5.96 0.11 -0.74
CA PHE A 147 5.00 -0.31 -1.77
C PHE A 147 3.56 0.00 -1.35
N GLU A 148 3.23 -0.20 -0.09
CA GLU A 148 1.92 0.10 0.50
C GLU A 148 1.61 1.60 0.44
N ASP A 149 2.55 2.46 0.86
CA ASP A 149 2.38 3.92 0.75
C ASP A 149 2.22 4.37 -0.71
N ALA A 150 2.99 3.79 -1.65
CA ALA A 150 2.87 4.10 -3.07
C ALA A 150 1.53 3.64 -3.66
N THR A 151 1.01 2.50 -3.21
CA THR A 151 -0.33 2.02 -3.60
C THR A 151 -1.41 2.98 -3.10
N LEU A 152 -1.29 3.47 -1.87
CA LEU A 152 -2.22 4.47 -1.32
C LEU A 152 -2.13 5.81 -2.06
N ASP A 153 -0.94 6.22 -2.50
CA ASP A 153 -0.77 7.41 -3.35
C ASP A 153 -1.52 7.24 -4.69
N ILE A 154 -1.48 6.05 -5.33
CA ILE A 154 -2.25 5.74 -6.54
C ILE A 154 -3.76 5.83 -6.26
N ILE A 155 -4.25 5.22 -5.18
CA ILE A 155 -5.67 5.27 -4.82
C ILE A 155 -6.15 6.72 -4.67
N ASN A 156 -5.36 7.55 -4.00
CA ASN A 156 -5.66 8.97 -3.83
C ASN A 156 -5.64 9.72 -5.18
N GLU A 157 -4.71 9.38 -6.07
CA GLU A 157 -4.63 9.94 -7.40
C GLU A 157 -5.84 9.55 -8.27
N ILE A 158 -6.23 8.27 -8.26
CA ILE A 158 -7.40 7.77 -8.99
C ILE A 158 -8.70 8.40 -8.48
N ASN A 159 -8.83 8.57 -7.16
CA ASN A 159 -10.01 9.18 -6.53
C ASN A 159 -10.05 10.71 -6.66
N SER A 160 -8.89 11.35 -6.86
CA SER A 160 -8.84 12.77 -7.21
C SER A 160 -9.24 12.93 -8.68
N GLU A 161 -10.16 13.81 -8.97
CA GLU A 161 -10.84 14.06 -10.24
C GLU A 161 -9.99 13.82 -11.51
N ASN A 162 -10.54 13.02 -12.44
CA ASN A 162 -10.13 12.84 -13.85
C ASN A 162 -9.14 11.71 -14.23
N HIS A 163 -8.77 10.78 -13.37
CA HIS A 163 -8.07 9.60 -13.84
C HIS A 163 -9.02 8.56 -14.44
N ASN A 164 -9.14 8.59 -15.77
CA ASN A 164 -9.80 7.52 -16.51
C ASN A 164 -8.81 6.39 -16.75
N LEU A 165 -8.89 5.34 -15.96
CA LEU A 165 -8.06 4.13 -16.11
C LEU A 165 -8.33 3.34 -17.39
N ASN A 166 -9.28 3.78 -18.24
CA ASN A 166 -9.71 3.11 -19.46
C ASN A 166 -10.20 1.66 -19.26
N TYR A 167 -10.59 1.30 -18.03
CA TYR A 167 -11.26 0.05 -17.73
C TYR A 167 -12.76 0.28 -17.55
N CYS A 168 -13.58 -0.62 -18.09
CA CYS A 168 -15.02 -0.65 -17.84
C CYS A 168 -15.40 -1.56 -16.68
N SER A 169 -14.50 -2.45 -16.29
CA SER A 169 -14.69 -3.40 -15.21
C SER A 169 -13.36 -3.88 -14.66
N ALA A 170 -13.33 -4.19 -13.38
CA ALA A 170 -12.25 -4.93 -12.72
C ALA A 170 -12.80 -6.22 -12.15
N ILE A 171 -12.14 -7.34 -12.41
CA ILE A 171 -12.41 -8.65 -11.83
C ILE A 171 -11.24 -8.98 -10.92
N ILE A 172 -11.54 -9.23 -9.66
CA ILE A 172 -10.53 -9.51 -8.62
C ILE A 172 -10.73 -10.95 -8.17
N ASP A 173 -9.74 -11.79 -8.43
CA ASP A 173 -9.71 -13.17 -7.97
C ASP A 173 -8.85 -13.30 -6.72
N GLU A 174 -9.26 -14.15 -5.77
CA GLU A 174 -8.63 -14.34 -4.46
C GLU A 174 -8.47 -13.01 -3.66
N GLY A 175 -9.45 -12.12 -3.76
CA GLY A 175 -9.42 -10.81 -3.11
C GLY A 175 -9.24 -10.86 -1.59
N GLN A 176 -9.59 -11.97 -0.93
CA GLN A 176 -9.36 -12.14 0.50
C GLN A 176 -7.88 -12.25 0.89
N ASP A 177 -7.00 -12.57 -0.06
CA ASP A 177 -5.55 -12.66 0.15
C ASP A 177 -4.85 -11.32 -0.11
N MET A 178 -5.59 -10.33 -0.59
CA MET A 178 -5.10 -8.97 -0.82
C MET A 178 -5.21 -8.13 0.44
N GLY A 179 -4.25 -7.22 0.64
CA GLY A 179 -4.35 -6.22 1.69
C GLY A 179 -5.46 -5.19 1.40
N PRO A 180 -5.94 -4.49 2.44
CA PRO A 180 -7.01 -3.49 2.28
C PRO A 180 -6.65 -2.36 1.31
N GLU A 181 -5.36 -2.12 1.09
CA GLU A 181 -4.82 -1.16 0.13
C GLU A 181 -4.91 -1.60 -1.33
N ALA A 182 -5.14 -2.90 -1.57
CA ALA A 182 -5.19 -3.48 -2.91
C ALA A 182 -6.63 -3.75 -3.41
N LEU A 183 -7.62 -3.63 -2.53
CA LEU A 183 -9.05 -3.78 -2.80
C LEU A 183 -9.73 -2.43 -2.96
#